data_c995c3f24ab3fa115a9f34158c5552f1
#
_entry.id   c995c3f24ab3fa115a9f34158c5552f1
#
_cell.length_a   1.000
_cell.length_b   1.000
_cell.length_c   1.000
_cell.angle_alpha   90.00
_cell.angle_beta   90.00
_cell.angle_gamma   90.00
#
_symmetry.space_group_name_H-M   'P 1'
#
loop_
_entity.id
_entity.type
_entity.pdbx_description
1 polymer ?
#
loop_
_entity_poly.entity_id
_entity_poly.type
_entity_poly.pdbx_seq_one_letter_code
_entity_poly.pdbx_strand_id
1 'polypeptide(L)'
;HTYSLINKEGVRHYVKFHWVCQQGIENLSDAEAAAVVANDRESSQRDLLEAIDRGDFPKWTLKVQIMTEEQAQTYRFHPFDLTKVWSKKDFPLIEVGVMELNRNADNYYADVEQSAFAPSNLVPGIGPSPDRMLQSRLFSYADAARYRLGVNHHQIPVNAPRCPTNYYHRDGAMRIDGNFGRKIAYEPNTKGEWKEQSEYAEPVEKLYGDAAR
;
A
#
# COMPACT_ATOMS: atom_id res chain seq x y z
N HIS A 1 7.89 3.15 -5.50
CA HIS A 1 7.79 4.39 -4.74
C HIS A 1 8.70 4.36 -3.52
N THR A 2 9.02 5.54 -3.02
CA THR A 2 9.66 5.73 -1.73
C THR A 2 8.58 6.12 -0.72
N TYR A 3 8.57 5.45 0.43
CA TYR A 3 7.76 5.80 1.60
C TYR A 3 8.66 6.26 2.73
N SER A 4 8.08 6.64 3.87
CA SER A 4 8.83 6.93 5.08
C SER A 4 8.44 5.98 6.22
N LEU A 5 9.40 5.70 7.10
CA LEU A 5 9.18 5.05 8.39
C LEU A 5 9.47 6.10 9.46
N ILE A 6 8.52 6.30 10.35
CA ILE A 6 8.59 7.32 11.41
C ILE A 6 8.44 6.58 12.74
N ASN A 7 9.43 6.72 13.61
CA ASN A 7 9.39 6.13 14.93
C ASN A 7 8.66 7.04 15.94
N LYS A 8 8.43 6.56 17.15
CA LYS A 8 7.73 7.31 18.22
C LYS A 8 8.48 8.57 18.68
N GLU A 9 9.76 8.68 18.40
CA GLU A 9 10.58 9.87 18.66
C GLU A 9 10.50 10.89 17.50
N GLY A 10 9.70 10.62 16.45
CA GLY A 10 9.55 11.46 15.26
C GLY A 10 10.73 11.38 14.29
N VAL A 11 11.65 10.43 14.48
CA VAL A 11 12.78 10.24 13.56
C VAL A 11 12.31 9.50 12.33
N ARG A 12 12.52 10.11 11.17
CA ARG A 12 12.12 9.58 9.87
C ARG A 12 13.29 8.95 9.12
N HIS A 13 12.99 7.83 8.46
CA HIS A 13 13.83 7.21 7.45
C HIS A 13 13.01 6.95 6.19
N TYR A 14 13.59 7.14 5.03
CA TYR A 14 12.94 6.75 3.78
C TYR A 14 13.12 5.25 3.52
N VAL A 15 12.13 4.64 2.91
CA VAL A 15 12.09 3.19 2.67
C VAL A 15 11.59 2.87 1.28
N LYS A 16 12.19 1.87 0.65
CA LYS A 16 11.64 1.16 -0.51
C LYS A 16 11.35 -0.28 -0.13
N PHE A 17 10.16 -0.75 -0.43
CA PHE A 17 9.70 -2.11 -0.19
C PHE A 17 9.94 -2.96 -1.44
N HIS A 18 10.44 -4.17 -1.25
CA HIS A 18 10.73 -5.14 -2.31
C HIS A 18 10.10 -6.49 -1.97
N TRP A 19 9.26 -6.98 -2.85
CA TRP A 19 8.71 -8.33 -2.78
C TRP A 19 9.53 -9.23 -3.71
N VAL A 20 10.22 -10.19 -3.13
CA VAL A 20 11.09 -11.12 -3.87
C VAL A 20 10.42 -12.50 -3.90
N CYS A 21 10.07 -12.94 -5.09
CA CYS A 21 9.41 -14.22 -5.33
C CYS A 21 10.31 -15.38 -4.88
N GLN A 22 9.72 -16.39 -4.21
CA GLN A 22 10.42 -17.60 -3.79
C GLN A 22 10.22 -18.77 -4.76
N GLN A 23 9.23 -18.70 -5.66
CA GLN A 23 8.91 -19.74 -6.64
C GLN A 23 9.87 -19.76 -7.84
N GLY A 24 10.80 -18.82 -7.91
CA GLY A 24 11.64 -18.58 -9.09
C GLY A 24 10.98 -17.66 -10.11
N ILE A 25 11.70 -17.37 -11.17
CA ILE A 25 11.25 -16.51 -12.27
C ILE A 25 11.46 -17.25 -13.56
N GLU A 26 10.37 -17.49 -14.29
CA GLU A 26 10.37 -18.05 -15.64
C GLU A 26 9.68 -17.08 -16.59
N ASN A 27 10.13 -17.06 -17.83
CA ASN A 27 9.58 -16.17 -18.84
C ASN A 27 9.17 -17.01 -20.07
N LEU A 28 8.07 -16.63 -20.69
CA LEU A 28 7.61 -17.18 -21.96
C LEU A 28 8.29 -16.43 -23.12
N SER A 29 8.54 -17.12 -24.20
CA SER A 29 8.82 -16.48 -25.48
C SER A 29 7.58 -15.82 -26.06
N ASP A 30 7.75 -14.90 -27.01
CA ASP A 30 6.62 -14.17 -27.61
C ASP A 30 5.60 -15.16 -28.27
N ALA A 31 6.06 -16.25 -28.89
CA ALA A 31 5.18 -17.25 -29.48
C ALA A 31 4.39 -18.03 -28.41
N GLU A 32 5.04 -18.43 -27.33
CA GLU A 32 4.38 -19.11 -26.21
C GLU A 32 3.37 -18.18 -25.52
N ALA A 33 3.73 -16.93 -25.32
CA ALA A 33 2.82 -15.93 -24.74
C ALA A 33 1.57 -15.72 -25.61
N ALA A 34 1.75 -15.62 -26.93
CA ALA A 34 0.65 -15.53 -27.90
C ALA A 34 -0.26 -16.75 -27.85
N ALA A 35 0.30 -17.95 -27.75
CA ALA A 35 -0.47 -19.19 -27.65
C ALA A 35 -1.25 -19.27 -26.32
N VAL A 36 -0.65 -18.87 -25.20
CA VAL A 36 -1.32 -18.81 -23.89
C VAL A 36 -2.48 -17.82 -23.95
N VAL A 37 -2.28 -16.61 -24.45
CA VAL A 37 -3.33 -15.58 -24.56
C VAL A 37 -4.49 -16.07 -25.45
N ALA A 38 -4.19 -16.79 -26.54
CA ALA A 38 -5.23 -17.30 -27.44
C ALA A 38 -6.07 -18.42 -26.82
N ASN A 39 -5.48 -19.26 -25.98
CA ASN A 39 -6.12 -20.45 -25.42
C ASN A 39 -6.67 -20.22 -23.99
N ASP A 40 -5.98 -19.44 -23.18
CA ASP A 40 -6.30 -19.24 -21.78
C ASP A 40 -5.73 -17.91 -21.24
N ARG A 41 -6.45 -16.84 -21.43
CA ARG A 41 -6.06 -15.51 -20.93
C ARG A 41 -5.96 -15.43 -19.40
N GLU A 42 -6.68 -16.30 -18.70
CA GLU A 42 -6.78 -16.34 -17.25
C GLU A 42 -5.80 -17.33 -16.62
N SER A 43 -4.78 -17.76 -17.39
CA SER A 43 -3.82 -18.78 -16.95
C SER A 43 -3.14 -18.46 -15.62
N SER A 44 -2.74 -17.21 -15.38
CA SER A 44 -2.11 -16.79 -14.12
C SER A 44 -3.07 -16.86 -12.94
N GLN A 45 -4.34 -16.50 -13.14
CA GLN A 45 -5.36 -16.59 -12.10
C GLN A 45 -5.66 -18.05 -11.76
N ARG A 46 -5.76 -18.91 -12.78
CA ARG A 46 -5.96 -20.35 -12.60
C ARG A 46 -4.80 -20.98 -11.87
N ASP A 47 -3.56 -20.69 -12.27
CA ASP A 47 -2.36 -21.23 -11.63
C ASP A 47 -2.34 -20.90 -10.14
N LEU A 48 -2.62 -19.65 -9.76
CA LEU A 48 -2.67 -19.22 -8.35
C LEU A 48 -3.77 -19.95 -7.58
N LEU A 49 -4.99 -20.02 -8.14
CA LEU A 49 -6.13 -20.68 -7.49
C LEU A 49 -5.82 -22.16 -7.25
N GLU A 50 -5.38 -22.86 -8.28
CA GLU A 50 -5.09 -24.30 -8.22
C GLU A 50 -3.88 -24.62 -7.35
N ALA A 51 -2.86 -23.76 -7.33
CA ALA A 51 -1.70 -23.92 -6.44
C ALA A 51 -2.12 -23.86 -4.97
N ILE A 52 -2.97 -22.90 -4.61
CA ILE A 52 -3.51 -22.79 -3.25
C ILE A 52 -4.37 -24.00 -2.89
N ASP A 53 -5.24 -24.45 -3.79
CA ASP A 53 -6.10 -25.62 -3.57
C ASP A 53 -5.31 -26.92 -3.40
N ARG A 54 -4.17 -27.05 -4.06
CA ARG A 54 -3.25 -28.18 -3.89
C ARG A 54 -2.39 -28.09 -2.63
N GLY A 55 -2.38 -26.96 -1.94
CA GLY A 55 -1.51 -26.71 -0.79
C GLY A 55 -0.08 -26.29 -1.15
N ASP A 56 0.16 -25.97 -2.42
CA ASP A 56 1.43 -25.43 -2.94
C ASP A 56 1.39 -23.90 -2.87
N PHE A 57 1.62 -23.38 -1.65
CA PHE A 57 1.39 -21.98 -1.33
C PHE A 57 2.50 -21.06 -1.88
N PRO A 58 2.18 -20.14 -2.80
CA PRO A 58 3.15 -19.16 -3.29
C PRO A 58 3.62 -18.19 -2.21
N LYS A 59 4.92 -17.86 -2.23
CA LYS A 59 5.56 -17.04 -1.19
C LYS A 59 6.43 -15.95 -1.78
N TRP A 60 6.50 -14.84 -1.04
CA TRP A 60 7.38 -13.72 -1.33
C TRP A 60 8.08 -13.27 -0.07
N THR A 61 9.39 -13.06 -0.16
CA THR A 61 10.15 -12.40 0.91
C THR A 61 9.99 -10.89 0.80
N LEU A 62 9.50 -10.25 1.85
CA LEU A 62 9.52 -8.80 1.98
C LEU A 62 10.92 -8.36 2.39
N LYS A 63 11.53 -7.52 1.59
CA LYS A 63 12.80 -6.86 1.89
C LYS A 63 12.64 -5.35 1.80
N VAL A 64 13.46 -4.62 2.55
CA VAL A 64 13.46 -3.16 2.55
C VAL A 64 14.85 -2.60 2.26
N GLN A 65 14.89 -1.45 1.63
CA GLN A 65 16.06 -0.57 1.60
C GLN A 65 15.73 0.65 2.44
N ILE A 66 16.66 1.10 3.27
CA ILE A 66 16.46 2.21 4.19
C ILE A 66 17.50 3.29 3.90
N MET A 67 17.06 4.54 3.89
CA MET A 67 17.87 5.74 3.65
C MET A 67 17.54 6.79 4.69
N THR A 68 18.54 7.39 5.33
CA THR A 68 18.32 8.52 6.24
C THR A 68 17.94 9.79 5.47
N GLU A 69 17.38 10.78 6.17
CA GLU A 69 17.06 12.07 5.56
C GLU A 69 18.33 12.79 5.04
N GLU A 70 19.42 12.70 5.77
CA GLU A 70 20.70 13.27 5.37
C GLU A 70 21.24 12.60 4.10
N GLN A 71 21.19 11.28 4.03
CA GLN A 71 21.57 10.55 2.82
C GLN A 71 20.68 10.92 1.64
N ALA A 72 19.39 11.13 1.85
CA ALA A 72 18.46 11.53 0.79
C ALA A 72 18.82 12.90 0.19
N GLN A 73 19.32 13.82 1.01
CA GLN A 73 19.74 15.15 0.56
C GLN A 73 21.02 15.12 -0.29
N THR A 74 21.89 14.15 -0.05
CA THR A 74 23.24 14.10 -0.64
C THR A 74 23.43 12.97 -1.65
N TYR A 75 22.46 12.06 -1.76
CA TYR A 75 22.58 10.92 -2.67
C TYR A 75 22.69 11.38 -4.14
N ARG A 76 23.53 10.71 -4.90
CA ARG A 76 23.86 11.05 -6.30
C ARG A 76 22.67 10.99 -7.28
N PHE A 77 21.64 10.22 -6.97
CA PHE A 77 20.39 10.15 -7.72
C PHE A 77 19.25 10.71 -6.88
N HIS A 78 18.25 11.28 -7.54
CA HIS A 78 17.06 11.78 -6.85
C HIS A 78 16.30 10.62 -6.17
N PRO A 79 16.24 10.58 -4.83
CA PRO A 79 15.75 9.40 -4.12
C PRO A 79 14.24 9.17 -4.27
N PHE A 80 13.51 10.20 -4.67
CA PHE A 80 12.04 10.16 -4.86
C PHE A 80 11.62 10.07 -6.33
N ASP A 81 12.55 9.94 -7.25
CA ASP A 81 12.25 9.65 -8.65
C ASP A 81 11.99 8.15 -8.79
N LEU A 82 10.72 7.80 -9.11
CA LEU A 82 10.32 6.39 -9.24
C LEU A 82 10.99 5.66 -10.41
N THR A 83 11.59 6.39 -11.38
CA THR A 83 12.37 5.79 -12.47
C THR A 83 13.77 5.37 -12.06
N LYS A 84 14.22 5.76 -10.86
CA LYS A 84 15.54 5.46 -10.32
C LYS A 84 15.45 4.34 -9.28
N VAL A 85 16.44 3.47 -9.30
CA VAL A 85 16.64 2.45 -8.28
C VAL A 85 17.72 2.91 -7.28
N TRP A 86 17.55 2.53 -6.02
CA TRP A 86 18.62 2.68 -5.05
C TRP A 86 19.61 1.52 -5.22
N SER A 87 20.90 1.83 -5.34
CA SER A 87 21.93 0.79 -5.47
C SER A 87 21.91 -0.14 -4.27
N LYS A 88 21.84 -1.45 -4.51
CA LYS A 88 21.92 -2.47 -3.44
C LYS A 88 23.29 -2.47 -2.74
N LYS A 89 24.32 -1.90 -3.35
CA LYS A 89 25.64 -1.70 -2.74
C LYS A 89 25.60 -0.59 -1.70
N ASP A 90 24.90 0.51 -2.00
CA ASP A 90 24.81 1.69 -1.13
C ASP A 90 23.73 1.48 -0.04
N PHE A 91 22.62 0.84 -0.40
CA PHE A 91 21.49 0.51 0.47
C PHE A 91 21.16 -0.98 0.33
N PRO A 92 21.77 -1.85 1.14
CA PRO A 92 21.54 -3.29 1.08
C PRO A 92 20.07 -3.65 1.37
N LEU A 93 19.60 -4.74 0.77
CA LEU A 93 18.29 -5.30 1.07
C LEU A 93 18.31 -5.96 2.46
N ILE A 94 17.38 -5.53 3.31
CA ILE A 94 17.16 -6.07 4.66
C ILE A 94 15.89 -6.91 4.60
N GLU A 95 15.98 -8.19 4.97
CA GLU A 95 14.83 -9.08 5.03
C GLU A 95 13.97 -8.76 6.26
N VAL A 96 12.66 -8.67 6.05
CA VAL A 96 11.68 -8.28 7.09
C VAL A 96 10.74 -9.43 7.41
N GLY A 97 10.31 -10.19 6.41
CA GLY A 97 9.36 -11.28 6.59
C GLY A 97 8.95 -11.94 5.28
N VAL A 98 8.01 -12.87 5.39
CA VAL A 98 7.48 -13.64 4.25
C VAL A 98 5.97 -13.45 4.17
N MET A 99 5.48 -13.19 2.97
CA MET A 99 4.07 -13.28 2.61
C MET A 99 3.80 -14.64 1.97
N GLU A 100 2.79 -15.33 2.45
CA GLU A 100 2.32 -16.59 1.90
C GLU A 100 0.85 -16.45 1.50
N LEU A 101 0.48 -16.87 0.29
CA LEU A 101 -0.90 -16.95 -0.18
C LEU A 101 -1.40 -18.37 0.02
N ASN A 102 -2.21 -18.59 1.05
CA ASN A 102 -2.58 -19.94 1.53
C ASN A 102 -4.09 -20.17 1.66
N ARG A 103 -4.91 -19.25 1.15
CA ARG A 103 -6.36 -19.40 1.14
C ARG A 103 -6.98 -18.68 -0.04
N ASN A 104 -7.81 -19.40 -0.79
CA ASN A 104 -8.68 -18.81 -1.80
C ASN A 104 -9.87 -18.08 -1.15
N ALA A 105 -10.45 -17.14 -1.89
CA ALA A 105 -11.68 -16.47 -1.47
C ALA A 105 -12.88 -17.43 -1.61
N ASP A 106 -13.78 -17.40 -0.63
CA ASP A 106 -15.03 -18.17 -0.68
C ASP A 106 -16.04 -17.53 -1.64
N ASN A 107 -16.03 -16.22 -1.73
CA ASN A 107 -16.87 -15.45 -2.64
C ASN A 107 -16.00 -14.42 -3.37
N TYR A 108 -15.67 -14.69 -4.63
CA TYR A 108 -14.80 -13.86 -5.43
C TYR A 108 -15.30 -12.41 -5.55
N TYR A 109 -16.60 -12.21 -5.74
CA TYR A 109 -17.14 -10.85 -5.85
C TYR A 109 -17.02 -10.08 -4.53
N ALA A 110 -17.45 -10.67 -3.42
CA ALA A 110 -17.45 -10.03 -2.13
C ALA A 110 -16.03 -9.76 -1.60
N ASP A 111 -15.12 -10.73 -1.76
CA ASP A 111 -13.82 -10.73 -1.10
C ASP A 111 -12.68 -10.23 -2.00
N VAL A 112 -12.88 -10.21 -3.32
CA VAL A 112 -11.85 -9.83 -4.30
C VAL A 112 -12.27 -8.62 -5.14
N GLU A 113 -13.37 -8.71 -5.91
CA GLU A 113 -13.74 -7.63 -6.83
C GLU A 113 -14.12 -6.34 -6.11
N GLN A 114 -14.70 -6.42 -4.91
CA GLN A 114 -15.03 -5.26 -4.10
C GLN A 114 -13.86 -4.73 -3.27
N SER A 115 -12.71 -5.37 -3.30
CA SER A 115 -11.54 -4.86 -2.59
C SER A 115 -11.04 -3.54 -3.20
N ALA A 116 -10.66 -2.60 -2.34
CA ALA A 116 -10.16 -1.28 -2.72
C ALA A 116 -8.82 -1.02 -2.03
N PHE A 117 -7.76 -1.02 -2.82
CA PHE A 117 -6.41 -0.67 -2.36
C PHE A 117 -6.13 0.79 -2.64
N ALA A 118 -5.50 1.47 -1.69
CA ALA A 118 -5.04 2.83 -1.88
C ALA A 118 -3.70 3.04 -1.16
N PRO A 119 -2.73 3.71 -1.77
CA PRO A 119 -1.45 4.01 -1.13
C PRO A 119 -1.59 4.97 0.08
N SER A 120 -2.74 5.61 0.23
CA SER A 120 -3.09 6.42 1.41
C SER A 120 -3.57 5.59 2.61
N ASN A 121 -3.84 4.29 2.46
CA ASN A 121 -4.21 3.39 3.55
C ASN A 121 -2.96 2.96 4.33
N LEU A 122 -2.38 3.92 5.04
CA LEU A 122 -1.17 3.75 5.84
C LEU A 122 -1.51 3.53 7.31
N VAL A 123 -0.61 2.87 8.02
CA VAL A 123 -0.69 2.69 9.47
C VAL A 123 0.25 3.67 10.17
N PRO A 124 0.01 4.02 11.45
CA PRO A 124 0.95 4.86 12.21
C PRO A 124 2.39 4.35 12.12
N GLY A 125 3.32 5.26 11.85
CA GLY A 125 4.73 4.95 11.64
C GLY A 125 5.12 4.67 10.19
N ILE A 126 4.17 4.62 9.26
CA ILE A 126 4.44 4.60 7.82
C ILE A 126 3.81 5.83 7.19
N GLY A 127 4.60 6.64 6.52
CA GLY A 127 4.16 7.85 5.84
C GLY A 127 4.50 7.86 4.34
N PRO A 128 3.93 8.80 3.58
CA PRO A 128 4.34 9.03 2.21
C PRO A 128 5.74 9.69 2.15
N SER A 129 6.15 10.10 0.99
CA SER A 129 7.39 10.84 0.73
C SER A 129 7.14 11.93 -0.32
N PRO A 130 8.13 12.80 -0.63
CA PRO A 130 8.04 13.78 -1.72
C PRO A 130 7.99 13.18 -3.14
N ASP A 131 7.92 11.86 -3.30
CA ASP A 131 7.70 11.21 -4.58
C ASP A 131 6.41 11.76 -5.23
N ARG A 132 6.56 12.52 -6.32
CA ARG A 132 5.45 13.23 -6.97
C ARG A 132 4.36 12.30 -7.48
N MET A 133 4.75 11.13 -8.00
CA MET A 133 3.78 10.15 -8.46
C MET A 133 3.04 9.53 -7.27
N LEU A 134 3.72 9.25 -6.16
CA LEU A 134 3.06 8.81 -4.94
C LEU A 134 2.06 9.85 -4.44
N GLN A 135 2.45 11.12 -4.39
CA GLN A 135 1.57 12.21 -3.96
C GLN A 135 0.27 12.27 -4.80
N SER A 136 0.36 12.10 -6.11
CA SER A 136 -0.85 12.04 -6.96
C SER A 136 -1.67 10.77 -6.72
N ARG A 137 -1.05 9.65 -6.41
CA ARG A 137 -1.72 8.39 -6.12
C ARG A 137 -2.44 8.36 -4.77
N LEU A 138 -2.05 9.20 -3.80
CA LEU A 138 -2.70 9.27 -2.49
C LEU A 138 -4.18 9.64 -2.58
N PHE A 139 -4.58 10.46 -3.54
CA PHE A 139 -5.97 10.86 -3.72
C PHE A 139 -6.67 10.18 -4.92
N SER A 140 -5.95 9.80 -5.95
CA SER A 140 -6.57 9.23 -7.16
C SER A 140 -7.24 7.88 -6.91
N TYR A 141 -6.68 7.03 -6.07
CA TYR A 141 -7.28 5.73 -5.76
C TYR A 141 -8.55 5.85 -4.92
N ALA A 142 -8.59 6.79 -3.99
CA ALA A 142 -9.81 7.06 -3.22
C ALA A 142 -10.94 7.57 -4.13
N ASP A 143 -10.62 8.41 -5.11
CA ASP A 143 -11.57 8.90 -6.10
C ASP A 143 -12.08 7.76 -6.99
N ALA A 144 -11.18 6.94 -7.52
CA ALA A 144 -11.55 5.78 -8.34
C ALA A 144 -12.42 4.78 -7.57
N ALA A 145 -12.11 4.51 -6.30
CA ALA A 145 -12.89 3.60 -5.48
C ALA A 145 -14.30 4.14 -5.17
N ARG A 146 -14.45 5.45 -4.94
CA ARG A 146 -15.77 6.08 -4.79
C ARG A 146 -16.64 5.92 -6.04
N TYR A 147 -16.05 6.06 -7.21
CA TYR A 147 -16.75 5.86 -8.48
C TYR A 147 -17.11 4.40 -8.71
N ARG A 148 -16.16 3.48 -8.49
CA ARG A 148 -16.35 2.05 -8.75
C ARG A 148 -17.28 1.36 -7.77
N LEU A 149 -17.18 1.67 -6.47
CA LEU A 149 -17.83 0.95 -5.38
C LEU A 149 -18.83 1.81 -4.60
N GLY A 150 -18.68 3.12 -4.60
CA GLY A 150 -19.51 4.04 -3.83
C GLY A 150 -18.77 4.72 -2.69
N VAL A 151 -19.41 5.74 -2.11
CA VAL A 151 -18.81 6.60 -1.07
C VAL A 151 -18.47 5.85 0.22
N ASN A 152 -19.17 4.76 0.50
CA ASN A 152 -18.98 3.93 1.69
C ASN A 152 -18.15 2.66 1.43
N HIS A 153 -17.29 2.66 0.41
CA HIS A 153 -16.48 1.48 0.07
C HIS A 153 -15.60 0.98 1.23
N HIS A 154 -15.23 1.84 2.19
CA HIS A 154 -14.49 1.43 3.39
C HIS A 154 -15.34 0.58 4.36
N GLN A 155 -16.67 0.58 4.21
CA GLN A 155 -17.56 -0.18 5.07
C GLN A 155 -17.80 -1.60 4.54
N ILE A 156 -17.45 -1.86 3.28
CA ILE A 156 -17.51 -3.21 2.72
C ILE A 156 -16.58 -4.11 3.54
N PRO A 157 -17.01 -5.30 3.98
CA PRO A 157 -16.25 -6.15 4.90
C PRO A 157 -14.82 -6.43 4.49
N VAL A 158 -14.54 -6.58 3.19
CA VAL A 158 -13.19 -6.80 2.67
C VAL A 158 -12.27 -5.58 2.85
N ASN A 159 -12.84 -4.37 2.92
CA ASN A 159 -12.11 -3.11 3.06
C ASN A 159 -12.13 -2.55 4.49
N ALA A 160 -13.08 -3.01 5.31
CA ALA A 160 -13.25 -2.48 6.66
C ALA A 160 -12.11 -2.92 7.58
N PRO A 161 -11.65 -2.05 8.50
CA PRO A 161 -10.71 -2.45 9.53
C PRO A 161 -11.29 -3.55 10.40
N ARG A 162 -10.50 -4.58 10.70
CA ARG A 162 -10.91 -5.67 11.61
C ARG A 162 -10.77 -5.29 13.08
N CYS A 163 -9.92 -4.33 13.39
CA CYS A 163 -9.78 -3.82 14.74
C CYS A 163 -10.82 -2.72 15.00
N PRO A 164 -11.34 -2.59 16.22
CA PRO A 164 -12.23 -1.51 16.60
C PRO A 164 -11.43 -0.21 16.79
N THR A 165 -10.78 0.24 15.73
CA THR A 165 -10.01 1.48 15.73
C THR A 165 -10.91 2.69 15.52
N ASN A 166 -10.46 3.83 15.95
CA ASN A 166 -11.07 5.11 15.65
C ASN A 166 -10.88 5.42 14.17
N TYR A 167 -11.85 5.12 13.35
CA TYR A 167 -11.85 5.71 12.03
C TYR A 167 -13.00 6.70 11.89
N TYR A 168 -12.79 7.70 11.04
CA TYR A 168 -13.61 8.91 10.99
C TYR A 168 -14.76 8.83 9.98
N HIS A 169 -14.88 7.74 9.23
CA HIS A 169 -15.93 7.55 8.23
C HIS A 169 -17.26 7.24 8.91
N ARG A 170 -18.11 8.25 9.04
CA ARG A 170 -19.37 8.14 9.80
C ARG A 170 -20.60 8.24 8.95
N ASP A 171 -20.56 9.07 7.94
CA ASP A 171 -21.72 9.42 7.14
C ASP A 171 -21.46 9.16 5.66
N GLY A 172 -22.51 9.00 4.90
CA GLY A 172 -22.46 8.78 3.46
C GLY A 172 -23.71 8.05 2.97
N ALA A 173 -23.97 8.16 1.69
CA ALA A 173 -25.15 7.51 1.09
C ALA A 173 -25.12 6.00 1.32
N MET A 174 -26.29 5.44 1.60
CA MET A 174 -26.50 4.00 1.85
C MET A 174 -25.77 3.44 3.09
N ARG A 175 -25.37 4.27 4.01
CA ARG A 175 -24.83 3.81 5.29
C ARG A 175 -25.94 3.27 6.17
N ILE A 176 -25.77 2.08 6.76
CA ILE A 176 -26.77 1.39 7.57
C ILE A 176 -26.26 0.92 8.94
N ASP A 177 -24.97 1.08 9.22
CA ASP A 177 -24.29 0.53 10.39
C ASP A 177 -24.19 1.52 11.57
N GLY A 178 -24.85 2.68 11.46
CA GLY A 178 -24.82 3.72 12.49
C GLY A 178 -23.52 4.52 12.53
N ASN A 179 -23.34 5.32 13.56
CA ASN A 179 -22.21 6.23 13.72
C ASN A 179 -21.24 5.84 14.85
N PHE A 180 -21.28 4.61 15.30
CA PHE A 180 -20.44 4.06 16.39
C PHE A 180 -20.49 4.85 17.69
N GLY A 181 -21.64 5.48 17.98
CA GLY A 181 -21.88 6.25 19.20
C GLY A 181 -21.21 7.61 19.29
N ARG A 182 -20.56 8.08 18.25
CA ARG A 182 -19.83 9.35 18.25
C ARG A 182 -20.68 10.50 17.76
N LYS A 183 -20.56 11.65 18.46
CA LYS A 183 -21.35 12.85 18.17
C LYS A 183 -20.62 13.83 17.24
N ILE A 184 -19.29 13.77 17.18
CA ILE A 184 -18.44 14.70 16.46
C ILE A 184 -17.63 13.96 15.41
N ALA A 185 -17.58 14.50 14.20
CA ALA A 185 -16.94 13.88 13.04
C ALA A 185 -15.73 14.68 12.50
N TYR A 186 -15.23 15.67 13.23
CA TYR A 186 -14.15 16.54 12.78
C TYR A 186 -13.14 16.85 13.89
N GLU A 187 -11.97 17.21 13.49
CA GLU A 187 -10.85 17.58 14.35
C GLU A 187 -10.14 18.82 13.75
N PRO A 188 -9.64 19.76 14.56
CA PRO A 188 -9.84 19.82 16.02
C PRO A 188 -11.27 20.20 16.40
N ASN A 189 -11.68 19.85 17.62
CA ASN A 189 -12.99 20.22 18.15
C ASN A 189 -12.92 20.58 19.65
N THR A 190 -13.93 21.29 20.15
CA THR A 190 -13.99 21.74 21.54
C THR A 190 -14.39 20.65 22.53
N LYS A 191 -14.80 19.47 22.07
CA LYS A 191 -15.22 18.36 22.93
C LYS A 191 -14.07 17.45 23.35
N GLY A 192 -12.92 17.54 22.66
CA GLY A 192 -11.73 16.76 22.99
C GLY A 192 -11.84 15.26 22.79
N GLU A 193 -12.84 14.79 22.02
CA GLU A 193 -13.05 13.36 21.80
C GLU A 193 -12.04 12.72 20.87
N TRP A 194 -11.35 13.51 20.07
CA TRP A 194 -10.45 13.07 19.01
C TRP A 194 -9.15 13.82 19.15
N LYS A 195 -8.06 13.09 19.00
CA LYS A 195 -6.72 13.67 19.02
C LYS A 195 -5.88 13.06 17.93
N GLU A 196 -5.09 13.89 17.30
CA GLU A 196 -4.05 13.47 16.39
C GLU A 196 -3.02 12.59 17.12
N GLN A 197 -2.48 11.60 16.42
CA GLN A 197 -1.35 10.79 16.91
C GLN A 197 -0.05 11.55 16.66
N SER A 198 0.24 12.53 17.48
CA SER A 198 1.34 13.47 17.30
C SER A 198 2.72 12.79 17.29
N GLU A 199 2.86 11.62 17.92
CA GLU A 199 4.10 10.83 17.91
C GLU A 199 4.47 10.29 16.52
N TYR A 200 3.51 10.24 15.60
CA TYR A 200 3.73 9.81 14.21
C TYR A 200 3.46 10.92 13.21
N ALA A 201 3.43 12.18 13.67
CA ALA A 201 3.18 13.32 12.81
C ALA A 201 4.23 13.38 11.68
N GLU A 202 3.75 13.62 10.48
CA GLU A 202 4.62 13.80 9.30
C GLU A 202 5.46 15.07 9.48
N PRO A 203 6.79 15.00 9.40
CA PRO A 203 7.60 16.19 9.43
C PRO A 203 7.41 17.02 8.16
N VAL A 204 7.65 18.33 8.27
CA VAL A 204 7.59 19.24 7.12
C VAL A 204 8.64 18.84 6.09
N GLU A 205 8.19 18.59 4.86
CA GLU A 205 9.06 18.21 3.77
C GLU A 205 9.73 19.43 3.13
N LYS A 206 11.01 19.29 2.82
CA LYS A 206 11.69 20.24 1.95
C LYS A 206 11.26 20.01 0.51
N LEU A 207 11.11 21.09 -0.25
CA LEU A 207 10.94 20.99 -1.69
C LEU A 207 12.20 20.41 -2.31
N TYR A 208 12.08 19.25 -2.89
CA TYR A 208 13.10 18.69 -3.77
C TYR A 208 12.86 19.20 -5.19
N GLY A 209 13.92 19.68 -5.85
CA GLY A 209 13.85 20.12 -7.25
C GLY A 209 13.36 19.03 -8.19
N ASP A 210 13.39 19.30 -9.47
CA ASP A 210 13.11 18.29 -10.49
C ASP A 210 14.08 17.12 -10.43
N ALA A 211 13.68 15.99 -11.03
CA ALA A 211 14.44 14.76 -11.12
C ALA A 211 15.79 14.86 -11.87
N ALA A 212 16.24 16.07 -12.17
CA ALA A 212 17.47 16.39 -12.90
C ALA A 212 18.73 16.42 -12.03
N ARG A 213 18.82 15.59 -11.01
CA ARG A 213 20.07 15.35 -10.30
C ARG A 213 20.83 14.19 -10.92
#